data_a5172cefb331695644091909cd594cf1
#
_entry.id   a5172cefb331695644091909cd594cf1
#
_cell.length_a   1.000
_cell.length_b   1.000
_cell.length_c   1.000
_cell.angle_alpha   90.00
_cell.angle_beta   90.00
_cell.angle_gamma   90.00
#
_symmetry.space_group_name_H-M   'P 1'
#
loop_
_entity.id
_entity.type
_entity.pdbx_description
1 polymer ?
#
loop_
_entity_poly.entity_id
_entity_poly.type
_entity_poly.pdbx_seq_one_letter_code
_entity_poly.pdbx_strand_id
1 'polypeptide(L)'
;MSKTRSELREKAMVILYQIDILKSNKCEYNVENLITENLEVDNEFVRNLVYGVETHLTELDEIANTHMKDWSIKRIDKTGAAILRIGLFEILYEEETPNIVAINEAVELAKKYSDDNVRKIINAVLDK
;
A
#
# COMPACT_ATOMS: atom_id res chain seq x y z
N MET A 1 -13.77 3.42 20.26
CA MET A 1 -14.32 2.92 18.99
C MET A 1 -13.24 2.25 18.14
N SER A 2 -13.56 1.10 17.61
CA SER A 2 -12.62 0.43 16.71
C SER A 2 -12.63 1.11 15.35
N LYS A 3 -11.48 1.11 14.67
CA LYS A 3 -11.36 1.68 13.33
C LYS A 3 -11.89 0.69 12.30
N THR A 4 -12.43 1.22 11.21
CA THR A 4 -12.87 0.41 10.08
C THR A 4 -11.64 -0.12 9.32
N ARG A 5 -11.84 -1.14 8.50
CA ARG A 5 -10.77 -1.65 7.63
C ARG A 5 -10.23 -0.58 6.67
N SER A 6 -11.12 0.31 6.19
CA SER A 6 -10.71 1.43 5.35
C SER A 6 -9.76 2.36 6.09
N GLU A 7 -10.08 2.71 7.33
CA GLU A 7 -9.20 3.55 8.15
C GLU A 7 -7.88 2.86 8.47
N LEU A 8 -7.92 1.55 8.71
CA LEU A 8 -6.72 0.76 8.99
C LEU A 8 -5.81 0.67 7.75
N ARG A 9 -6.38 0.53 6.56
CA ARG A 9 -5.60 0.57 5.32
C ARG A 9 -4.92 1.92 5.13
N GLU A 10 -5.61 2.99 5.49
CA GLU A 10 -5.05 4.34 5.44
C GLU A 10 -3.85 4.47 6.37
N LYS A 11 -3.93 3.89 7.58
CA LYS A 11 -2.79 3.87 8.51
C LYS A 11 -1.61 3.08 7.94
N ALA A 12 -1.87 1.92 7.35
CA ALA A 12 -0.83 1.12 6.71
C ALA A 12 -0.18 1.89 5.57
N MET A 13 -0.97 2.60 4.77
CA MET A 13 -0.47 3.43 3.68
C MET A 13 0.51 4.50 4.20
N VAL A 14 0.15 5.19 5.27
CA VAL A 14 1.00 6.23 5.86
C VAL A 14 2.33 5.63 6.35
N ILE A 15 2.27 4.49 7.02
CA ILE A 15 3.48 3.82 7.52
C ILE A 15 4.39 3.40 6.36
N LEU A 16 3.82 2.80 5.33
CA LEU A 16 4.58 2.36 4.15
C LEU A 16 5.17 3.55 3.39
N TYR A 17 4.43 4.65 3.31
CA TYR A 17 4.93 5.89 2.73
C TYR A 17 6.16 6.39 3.51
N GLN A 18 6.09 6.39 4.83
CA GLN A 18 7.21 6.81 5.67
C GLN A 18 8.44 5.93 5.46
N ILE A 19 8.23 4.62 5.38
CA ILE A 19 9.33 3.67 5.13
C ILE A 19 9.99 3.98 3.78
N ASP A 20 9.17 4.20 2.74
CA ASP A 20 9.69 4.47 1.40
C ASP A 20 10.51 5.77 1.36
N ILE A 21 10.02 6.82 2.03
CA ILE A 21 10.76 8.09 2.14
C ILE A 21 12.11 7.88 2.85
N LEU A 22 12.11 7.15 3.96
CA LEU A 22 13.35 6.90 4.71
C LEU A 22 14.35 6.10 3.90
N LYS A 23 13.89 5.05 3.21
CA LYS A 23 14.75 4.27 2.31
C LYS A 23 15.35 5.13 1.21
N SER A 24 14.52 5.97 0.58
CA SER A 24 14.95 6.82 -0.53
C SER A 24 16.02 7.83 -0.10
N ASN A 25 15.99 8.25 1.15
CA ASN A 25 16.96 9.18 1.71
C ASN A 25 18.10 8.48 2.43
N LYS A 26 18.18 7.16 2.33
CA LYS A 26 19.21 6.32 2.96
C LYS A 26 19.26 6.52 4.47
N CYS A 27 18.11 6.80 5.08
CA CYS A 27 17.99 6.95 6.53
C CYS A 27 17.70 5.61 7.17
N GLU A 28 18.23 5.41 8.37
CA GLU A 28 17.89 4.22 9.15
C GLU A 28 16.46 4.34 9.65
N TYR A 29 15.79 3.21 9.77
CA TYR A 29 14.42 3.18 10.29
C TYR A 29 14.17 1.84 10.99
N ASN A 30 13.14 1.85 11.83
CA ASN A 30 12.69 0.65 12.53
C ASN A 30 11.19 0.51 12.27
N VAL A 31 10.80 -0.59 11.63
CA VAL A 31 9.39 -0.81 11.24
C VAL A 31 8.48 -0.82 12.47
N GLU A 32 8.89 -1.50 13.55
CA GLU A 32 8.09 -1.54 14.79
C GLU A 32 7.84 -0.15 15.35
N ASN A 33 8.86 0.68 15.38
CA ASN A 33 8.71 2.05 15.88
C ASN A 33 7.75 2.85 15.03
N LEU A 34 7.82 2.71 13.71
CA LEU A 34 6.91 3.42 12.82
C LEU A 34 5.46 2.96 13.02
N ILE A 35 5.26 1.67 13.22
CA ILE A 35 3.92 1.14 13.51
C ILE A 35 3.39 1.71 14.82
N THR A 36 4.18 1.65 15.88
CA THR A 36 3.73 2.13 17.20
C THR A 36 3.50 3.63 17.22
N GLU A 37 4.31 4.40 16.49
CA GLU A 37 4.13 5.85 16.40
C GLU A 37 2.86 6.26 15.67
N ASN A 38 2.37 5.43 14.76
CA ASN A 38 1.19 5.74 13.95
C ASN A 38 -0.10 5.14 14.50
N LEU A 39 -0.03 4.24 15.46
CA LEU A 39 -1.21 3.59 16.03
C LEU A 39 -1.29 3.84 17.52
N GLU A 40 -2.44 4.32 17.99
CA GLU A 40 -2.71 4.46 19.42
C GLU A 40 -2.87 3.10 20.08
N VAL A 41 -3.52 2.19 19.37
CA VAL A 41 -3.76 0.81 19.82
C VAL A 41 -3.21 -0.12 18.75
N ASP A 42 -2.45 -1.13 19.16
CA ASP A 42 -1.88 -2.11 18.26
C ASP A 42 -2.99 -2.79 17.46
N ASN A 43 -2.71 -3.08 16.19
CA ASN A 43 -3.68 -3.69 15.29
C ASN A 43 -3.00 -4.71 14.38
N GLU A 44 -3.48 -5.93 14.44
CA GLU A 44 -2.92 -7.03 13.66
C GLU A 44 -3.12 -6.85 12.15
N PHE A 45 -4.25 -6.32 11.74
CA PHE A 45 -4.51 -6.08 10.31
C PHE A 45 -3.49 -5.11 9.71
N VAL A 46 -3.20 -4.01 10.41
CA VAL A 46 -2.19 -3.03 9.98
C VAL A 46 -0.81 -3.69 9.95
N ARG A 47 -0.46 -4.44 10.99
CA ARG A 47 0.83 -5.14 11.04
C ARG A 47 1.00 -6.10 9.88
N ASN A 48 -0.04 -6.88 9.59
CA ASN A 48 0.01 -7.84 8.48
C ASN A 48 0.22 -7.13 7.13
N LEU A 49 -0.43 -6.00 6.92
CA LEU A 49 -0.25 -5.23 5.69
C LEU A 49 1.17 -4.67 5.58
N VAL A 50 1.67 -4.05 6.65
CA VAL A 50 2.98 -3.41 6.63
C VAL A 50 4.08 -4.46 6.44
N TYR A 51 4.10 -5.48 7.28
CA TYR A 51 5.13 -6.53 7.18
C TYR A 51 4.98 -7.36 5.92
N GLY A 52 3.73 -7.62 5.51
CA GLY A 52 3.48 -8.37 4.28
C GLY A 52 4.03 -7.65 3.06
N VAL A 53 3.74 -6.36 2.94
CA VAL A 53 4.27 -5.56 1.82
C VAL A 53 5.79 -5.52 1.86
N GLU A 54 6.38 -5.28 3.02
CA GLU A 54 7.84 -5.22 3.14
C GLU A 54 8.50 -6.55 2.81
N THR A 55 7.92 -7.66 3.28
CA THR A 55 8.46 -9.00 3.01
C THR A 55 8.41 -9.35 1.52
N HIS A 56 7.35 -8.93 0.83
CA HIS A 56 7.14 -9.27 -0.58
C HIS A 56 7.41 -8.10 -1.53
N LEU A 57 8.13 -7.09 -1.07
CA LEU A 57 8.28 -5.82 -1.80
C LEU A 57 8.78 -6.01 -3.23
N THR A 58 9.85 -6.76 -3.42
CA THR A 58 10.42 -6.99 -4.75
C THR A 58 9.43 -7.66 -5.68
N GLU A 59 8.76 -8.69 -5.20
CA GLU A 59 7.74 -9.41 -5.97
C GLU A 59 6.58 -8.50 -6.36
N LEU A 60 6.08 -7.72 -5.39
CA LEU A 60 4.95 -6.82 -5.65
C LEU A 60 5.32 -5.76 -6.70
N ASP A 61 6.51 -5.21 -6.59
CA ASP A 61 6.97 -4.19 -7.54
C ASP A 61 7.17 -4.77 -8.94
N GLU A 62 7.66 -6.00 -9.05
CA GLU A 62 7.81 -6.67 -10.34
C GLU A 62 6.45 -6.92 -10.99
N ILE A 63 5.48 -7.37 -10.21
CA ILE A 63 4.12 -7.61 -10.71
C ILE A 63 3.50 -6.28 -11.17
N ALA A 64 3.63 -5.24 -10.36
CA ALA A 64 3.10 -3.92 -10.71
C ALA A 64 3.71 -3.42 -12.01
N ASN A 65 5.02 -3.50 -12.16
CA ASN A 65 5.71 -3.01 -13.35
C ASN A 65 5.33 -3.79 -14.59
N THR A 66 5.07 -5.09 -14.47
CA THR A 66 4.63 -5.93 -15.59
C THR A 66 3.31 -5.44 -16.19
N HIS A 67 2.43 -4.90 -15.37
CA HIS A 67 1.10 -4.45 -15.78
C HIS A 67 1.00 -2.95 -16.02
N MET A 68 2.09 -2.21 -15.90
CA MET A 68 2.13 -0.77 -16.14
C MET A 68 2.68 -0.48 -17.53
N LYS A 69 1.85 0.14 -18.39
CA LYS A 69 2.29 0.55 -19.70
C LYS A 69 2.84 1.98 -19.60
N ASP A 70 4.09 2.17 -20.02
CA ASP A 70 4.76 3.48 -20.01
C ASP A 70 5.02 4.07 -18.62
N TRP A 71 4.75 3.31 -17.56
CA TRP A 71 4.95 3.75 -16.18
C TRP A 71 5.68 2.66 -15.40
N SER A 72 6.14 3.02 -14.22
CA SER A 72 6.70 2.05 -13.27
C SER A 72 6.38 2.50 -11.86
N ILE A 73 6.47 1.58 -10.91
CA ILE A 73 6.19 1.89 -9.50
C ILE A 73 7.09 3.00 -8.98
N LYS A 74 8.29 3.16 -9.54
CA LYS A 74 9.22 4.23 -9.14
C LYS A 74 8.88 5.58 -9.74
N ARG A 75 8.07 5.61 -10.78
CA ARG A 75 7.71 6.84 -11.49
C ARG A 75 6.41 7.47 -10.99
N ILE A 76 5.60 6.72 -10.27
CA ILE A 76 4.40 7.28 -9.65
C ILE A 76 4.75 7.84 -8.27
N ASP A 77 3.88 8.66 -7.70
CA ASP A 77 4.14 9.23 -6.39
C ASP A 77 4.21 8.12 -5.32
N LYS A 78 4.89 8.40 -4.23
CA LYS A 78 5.11 7.40 -3.17
C LYS A 78 3.83 6.99 -2.46
N THR A 79 2.86 7.90 -2.38
CA THR A 79 1.55 7.57 -1.82
C THR A 79 0.84 6.56 -2.72
N GLY A 80 0.82 6.81 -4.03
CA GLY A 80 0.24 5.88 -5.01
C GLY A 80 0.93 4.54 -4.99
N ALA A 81 2.27 4.54 -4.87
CA ALA A 81 3.04 3.30 -4.78
C ALA A 81 2.63 2.48 -3.55
N ALA A 82 2.49 3.13 -2.39
CA ALA A 82 2.07 2.46 -1.17
C ALA A 82 0.67 1.85 -1.33
N ILE A 83 -0.27 2.60 -1.90
CA ILE A 83 -1.63 2.13 -2.14
C ILE A 83 -1.63 0.90 -3.07
N LEU A 84 -0.87 0.98 -4.15
CA LEU A 84 -0.80 -0.12 -5.12
C LEU A 84 -0.22 -1.38 -4.50
N ARG A 85 0.83 -1.23 -3.70
CA ARG A 85 1.45 -2.36 -3.00
C ARG A 85 0.50 -3.02 -2.02
N ILE A 86 -0.27 -2.23 -1.27
CA ILE A 86 -1.29 -2.77 -0.35
C ILE A 86 -2.34 -3.55 -1.13
N GLY A 87 -2.84 -2.98 -2.22
CA GLY A 87 -3.85 -3.64 -3.05
C GLY A 87 -3.36 -4.96 -3.62
N LEU A 88 -2.15 -4.98 -4.14
CA LEU A 88 -1.55 -6.22 -4.68
C LEU A 88 -1.35 -7.25 -3.58
N PHE A 89 -0.87 -6.83 -2.42
CA PHE A 89 -0.68 -7.76 -1.31
C PHE A 89 -2.00 -8.40 -0.89
N GLU A 90 -3.05 -7.61 -0.76
CA GLU A 90 -4.35 -8.14 -0.38
C GLU A 90 -4.90 -9.13 -1.41
N ILE A 91 -4.76 -8.82 -2.69
CA ILE A 91 -5.22 -9.70 -3.77
C ILE A 91 -4.45 -11.02 -3.77
N LEU A 92 -3.15 -10.97 -3.58
CA LEU A 92 -2.29 -12.14 -3.68
C LEU A 92 -2.23 -12.99 -2.42
N TYR A 93 -2.33 -12.38 -1.24
CA TYR A 93 -2.03 -13.06 0.01
C TYR A 93 -3.14 -13.02 1.06
N GLU A 94 -4.12 -12.14 0.95
CA GLU A 94 -5.20 -12.03 1.93
C GLU A 94 -6.45 -12.72 1.41
N GLU A 95 -6.63 -13.97 1.80
CA GLU A 95 -7.77 -14.78 1.36
C GLU A 95 -9.11 -14.26 1.86
N GLU A 96 -9.12 -13.62 3.02
CA GLU A 96 -10.36 -13.11 3.63
C GLU A 96 -10.89 -11.86 2.95
N THR A 97 -10.05 -11.16 2.18
CA THR A 97 -10.47 -9.95 1.47
C THR A 97 -10.80 -10.30 0.02
N PRO A 98 -12.06 -10.16 -0.40
CA PRO A 98 -12.38 -10.37 -1.81
C PRO A 98 -11.62 -9.40 -2.71
N ASN A 99 -11.22 -9.84 -3.89
CA ASN A 99 -10.44 -9.00 -4.81
C ASN A 99 -11.15 -7.69 -5.14
N ILE A 100 -12.45 -7.74 -5.36
CA ILE A 100 -13.22 -6.52 -5.67
C ILE A 100 -13.15 -5.49 -4.53
N VAL A 101 -13.12 -5.95 -3.30
CA VAL A 101 -12.98 -5.07 -2.13
C VAL A 101 -11.59 -4.45 -2.10
N ALA A 102 -10.55 -5.25 -2.33
CA ALA A 102 -9.17 -4.74 -2.36
C ALA A 102 -9.01 -3.66 -3.44
N ILE A 103 -9.55 -3.91 -4.63
CA ILE A 103 -9.48 -2.97 -5.74
C ILE A 103 -10.22 -1.67 -5.40
N ASN A 104 -11.45 -1.77 -4.93
CA ASN A 104 -12.27 -0.60 -4.60
C ASN A 104 -11.66 0.24 -3.49
N GLU A 105 -11.10 -0.40 -2.47
CA GLU A 105 -10.45 0.32 -1.36
C GLU A 105 -9.20 1.06 -1.84
N ALA A 106 -8.40 0.43 -2.70
CA ALA A 106 -7.21 1.07 -3.26
C ALA A 106 -7.59 2.27 -4.13
N VAL A 107 -8.62 2.13 -4.95
CA VAL A 107 -9.11 3.22 -5.80
C VAL A 107 -9.61 4.38 -4.95
N GLU A 108 -10.35 4.11 -3.88
CA GLU A 108 -10.85 5.15 -2.99
C GLU A 108 -9.71 5.90 -2.27
N LEU A 109 -8.68 5.17 -1.82
CA LEU A 109 -7.50 5.82 -1.23
C LEU A 109 -6.77 6.70 -2.26
N ALA A 110 -6.66 6.22 -3.49
CA ALA A 110 -6.02 6.99 -4.55
C ALA A 110 -6.79 8.27 -4.87
N LYS A 111 -8.12 8.21 -4.88
CA LYS A 111 -8.96 9.41 -5.05
C LYS A 111 -8.70 10.43 -3.97
N LYS A 112 -8.49 9.96 -2.75
CA LYS A 112 -8.32 10.83 -1.58
C LYS A 112 -6.91 11.44 -1.48
N TYR A 113 -5.89 10.69 -1.84
CA TYR A 113 -4.49 11.04 -1.58
C TYR A 113 -3.57 11.12 -2.78
N SER A 114 -4.05 10.77 -3.97
CA SER A 114 -3.22 10.79 -5.17
C SER A 114 -3.97 11.47 -6.31
N ASP A 115 -3.35 11.57 -7.50
CA ASP A 115 -4.01 12.22 -8.62
C ASP A 115 -4.81 11.23 -9.48
N ASP A 116 -5.60 11.77 -10.40
CA ASP A 116 -6.47 10.98 -11.27
C ASP A 116 -5.70 10.01 -12.16
N ASN A 117 -4.53 10.41 -12.65
CA ASN A 117 -3.73 9.53 -13.50
C ASN A 117 -3.25 8.31 -12.72
N VAL A 118 -2.77 8.54 -11.50
CA VAL A 118 -2.32 7.44 -10.62
C VAL A 118 -3.49 6.55 -10.25
N ARG A 119 -4.65 7.13 -9.94
CA ARG A 119 -5.86 6.34 -9.65
C ARG A 119 -6.19 5.40 -10.80
N LYS A 120 -6.14 5.90 -12.03
CA LYS A 120 -6.41 5.08 -13.22
C LYS A 120 -5.38 3.97 -13.39
N ILE A 121 -4.11 4.28 -13.14
CA ILE A 121 -3.04 3.28 -13.20
C ILE A 121 -3.29 2.18 -12.17
N ILE A 122 -3.60 2.55 -10.94
CA ILE A 122 -3.87 1.60 -9.86
C ILE A 122 -5.04 0.68 -10.23
N ASN A 123 -6.13 1.27 -10.71
CA ASN A 123 -7.30 0.49 -11.10
C ASN A 123 -6.95 -0.50 -12.22
N ALA A 124 -6.20 -0.04 -13.22
CA ALA A 124 -5.82 -0.90 -14.34
C ALA A 124 -4.89 -2.04 -13.91
N VAL A 125 -3.93 -1.76 -13.05
CA VAL A 125 -3.00 -2.79 -12.57
C VAL A 125 -3.70 -3.82 -11.70
N LEU A 126 -4.51 -3.37 -10.75
CA LEU A 126 -5.17 -4.27 -9.81
C LEU A 126 -6.26 -5.12 -10.48
N ASP A 127 -6.85 -4.63 -11.56
CA ASP A 127 -7.88 -5.34 -12.29
C ASP A 127 -7.33 -6.50 -13.14
N LYS A 128 -6.02 -6.61 -13.24
CA LYS A 128 -5.36 -7.74 -13.92
C LYS A 128 -5.12 -8.85 -12.90
#